data_d9ea7c7fdfcf691908b6326481c54a37
#
_entry.id   d9ea7c7fdfcf691908b6326481c54a37
#
_cell.length_a   1.000
_cell.length_b   1.000
_cell.length_c   1.000
_cell.angle_alpha   90.00
_cell.angle_beta   90.00
_cell.angle_gamma   90.00
#
_symmetry.space_group_name_H-M   'P 1'
#
loop_
_entity.id
_entity.type
_entity.pdbx_description
1 polymer ?
#
loop_
_entity_poly.entity_id
_entity_poly.type
_entity_poly.pdbx_seq_one_letter_code
_entity_poly.pdbx_strand_id
1 'polypeptide(L)'
;MVTRVFRVRRWAPAGVLASLAYWVHQRRAALAELRRPDGQHPVDRSLLELKMVQVVFRHGARSPLKPLPVEEQAEWNPQLLEVPPQTRFDYTVTNLAGGPKPPSPFDSQYRGTVLKGGMFAGQLTSVGMRQMFALGERLRKNYVEDIPFLSPTFNPREIFVRSTNMHRNLESTRCLLAGLFQCQKEGPVVIHTDEASSEVLYPNYQSCWSLRERTRGRRQAASLQPGISEDLEKVKEGMGIADGDGVDFFMLFDNMAAEQVHGLLSCPALRRSARIIEQRAVDTALYMQSGDRESLQMAVGPFLHLLEGNLLMAVDPATPPGSHRKLYLYAAHDVTLLPLLLALGIFDHKWPPFAADVTMELYRHRESQEWFVQLYYHGESVPHVVQ
;
A
#
# COMPACT_ATOMS: atom_id res chain seq x y z
N MET A 1 -14.05 51.41 17.90
CA MET A 1 -14.56 50.19 17.20
C MET A 1 -13.37 49.51 16.59
N VAL A 2 -12.78 48.50 17.22
CA VAL A 2 -11.53 47.88 16.80
C VAL A 2 -11.87 46.54 16.19
N THR A 3 -11.71 46.43 14.87
CA THR A 3 -11.93 45.20 14.11
C THR A 3 -10.73 44.29 14.31
N ARG A 4 -10.88 43.21 15.07
CA ARG A 4 -9.86 42.15 15.19
C ARG A 4 -9.92 41.29 13.96
N VAL A 5 -8.88 41.39 13.11
CA VAL A 5 -8.62 40.47 12.02
C VAL A 5 -8.01 39.18 12.59
N PHE A 6 -8.75 38.09 12.52
CA PHE A 6 -8.22 36.76 12.87
C PHE A 6 -7.29 36.29 11.73
N ARG A 7 -6.00 36.29 11.96
CA ARG A 7 -5.02 35.57 11.14
C ARG A 7 -5.20 34.06 11.37
N VAL A 8 -5.84 33.38 10.45
CA VAL A 8 -5.81 31.92 10.39
C VAL A 8 -4.37 31.49 10.11
N ARG A 9 -3.75 30.85 11.07
CA ARG A 9 -2.40 30.30 10.96
C ARG A 9 -2.42 29.12 9.96
N ARG A 10 -1.82 29.32 8.79
CA ARG A 10 -1.57 28.32 7.74
C ARG A 10 -0.43 27.32 8.12
N TRP A 11 -0.43 26.77 9.32
CA TRP A 11 0.69 25.95 9.83
C TRP A 11 0.34 24.47 10.05
N ALA A 12 -0.92 24.05 9.86
CA ALA A 12 -1.35 22.70 10.16
C ALA A 12 -0.70 21.57 9.30
N PRO A 13 -0.52 21.69 7.96
CA PRO A 13 0.01 20.55 7.19
C PRO A 13 1.54 20.40 7.28
N ALA A 14 2.28 21.47 7.53
CA ALA A 14 3.74 21.37 7.73
C ALA A 14 4.09 20.79 9.11
N GLY A 15 3.23 20.97 10.10
CA GLY A 15 3.41 20.44 11.46
C GLY A 15 3.28 18.91 11.51
N VAL A 16 2.40 18.31 10.74
CA VAL A 16 2.11 16.87 10.81
C VAL A 16 3.27 16.04 10.25
N LEU A 17 3.85 16.41 9.11
CA LEU A 17 5.04 15.72 8.60
C LEU A 17 6.30 16.09 9.37
N ALA A 18 6.38 17.32 9.90
CA ALA A 18 7.47 17.70 10.79
C ALA A 18 7.37 16.99 12.14
N SER A 19 6.16 16.76 12.68
CA SER A 19 5.98 16.01 13.92
C SER A 19 6.22 14.50 13.72
N LEU A 20 5.76 13.89 12.64
CA LEU A 20 6.08 12.49 12.33
C LEU A 20 7.57 12.32 12.01
N ALA A 21 8.16 13.18 11.16
CA ALA A 21 9.59 13.16 10.87
C ALA A 21 10.43 13.49 12.13
N TYR A 22 10.00 14.44 12.97
CA TYR A 22 10.64 14.75 14.23
C TYR A 22 10.49 13.61 15.23
N TRP A 23 9.29 13.03 15.34
CA TRP A 23 9.03 11.88 16.22
C TRP A 23 9.79 10.63 15.75
N VAL A 24 9.77 10.33 14.45
CA VAL A 24 10.60 9.27 13.84
C VAL A 24 12.09 9.58 14.00
N HIS A 25 12.52 10.85 13.89
CA HIS A 25 13.91 11.27 14.08
C HIS A 25 14.35 11.18 15.54
N GLN A 26 13.55 11.68 16.48
CA GLN A 26 13.81 11.57 17.92
C GLN A 26 13.85 10.12 18.38
N ARG A 27 12.98 9.27 17.83
CA ARG A 27 12.94 7.84 18.14
C ARG A 27 14.00 7.05 17.37
N ARG A 28 14.44 7.52 16.18
CA ARG A 28 15.65 7.02 15.50
C ARG A 28 16.90 7.28 16.35
N ALA A 29 17.02 8.43 16.97
CA ALA A 29 18.11 8.72 17.91
C ALA A 29 18.06 7.76 19.11
N ALA A 30 16.89 7.56 19.73
CA ALA A 30 16.72 6.62 20.83
C ALA A 30 16.97 5.15 20.42
N LEU A 31 16.54 4.74 19.21
CA LEU A 31 16.85 3.41 18.65
C LEU A 31 18.31 3.28 18.23
N ALA A 32 18.94 4.39 17.79
CA ALA A 32 20.38 4.43 17.49
C ALA A 32 21.23 4.39 18.76
N GLU A 33 20.72 4.94 19.88
CA GLU A 33 21.34 4.79 21.20
C GLU A 33 21.20 3.38 21.76
N LEU A 34 20.11 2.66 21.40
CA LEU A 34 19.96 1.22 21.67
C LEU A 34 20.86 0.36 20.74
N ARG A 35 21.33 0.88 19.60
CA ARG A 35 22.44 0.39 18.81
C ARG A 35 23.68 1.19 19.21
N ARG A 36 24.46 0.72 20.16
CA ARG A 36 25.80 1.27 20.39
C ARG A 36 26.63 1.17 19.12
N PRO A 37 27.52 2.18 18.83
CA PRO A 37 28.36 2.20 17.64
C PRO A 37 29.24 0.96 17.44
N ASP A 38 29.42 0.15 18.47
CA ASP A 38 30.34 -0.99 18.53
C ASP A 38 29.75 -2.32 18.03
N GLY A 39 28.58 -2.31 17.36
CA GLY A 39 28.05 -3.52 16.68
C GLY A 39 27.67 -4.69 17.59
N GLN A 40 27.61 -4.50 18.89
CA GLN A 40 27.33 -5.56 19.85
C GLN A 40 26.06 -5.27 20.65
N HIS A 41 25.11 -6.12 20.44
CA HIS A 41 23.83 -6.44 21.03
C HIS A 41 22.63 -5.93 20.22
N PRO A 42 21.84 -6.88 19.66
CA PRO A 42 20.48 -6.59 19.21
C PRO A 42 19.69 -6.06 20.41
N VAL A 43 18.81 -5.09 20.17
CA VAL A 43 17.87 -4.61 21.18
C VAL A 43 17.19 -5.82 21.81
N ASP A 44 17.33 -5.98 23.11
CA ASP A 44 16.67 -7.08 23.81
C ASP A 44 15.16 -6.90 23.71
N ARG A 45 14.55 -7.65 22.80
CA ARG A 45 13.09 -7.61 22.58
C ARG A 45 12.30 -7.97 23.85
N SER A 46 12.94 -8.61 24.84
CA SER A 46 12.30 -8.91 26.12
C SER A 46 11.96 -7.66 26.93
N LEU A 47 12.64 -6.55 26.68
CA LEU A 47 12.40 -5.25 27.29
C LEU A 47 11.31 -4.42 26.58
N LEU A 48 10.87 -4.84 25.40
CA LEU A 48 9.86 -4.16 24.62
C LEU A 48 8.52 -4.91 24.70
N GLU A 49 7.45 -4.17 24.96
CA GLU A 49 6.10 -4.70 24.96
C GLU A 49 5.35 -4.16 23.73
N LEU A 50 4.88 -5.05 22.86
CA LEU A 50 4.09 -4.68 21.67
C LEU A 50 2.73 -4.14 22.11
N LYS A 51 2.35 -2.97 21.63
CA LYS A 51 1.11 -2.28 21.97
C LYS A 51 0.15 -2.11 20.81
N MET A 52 0.67 -1.97 19.59
CA MET A 52 -0.16 -1.82 18.40
C MET A 52 0.62 -2.22 17.14
N VAL A 53 -0.10 -2.72 16.16
CA VAL A 53 0.40 -3.03 14.82
C VAL A 53 -0.49 -2.35 13.78
N GLN A 54 0.11 -1.71 12.79
CA GLN A 54 -0.57 -1.20 11.60
C GLN A 54 0.05 -1.82 10.36
N VAL A 55 -0.76 -2.43 9.51
CA VAL A 55 -0.32 -3.08 8.26
C VAL A 55 -1.01 -2.42 7.07
N VAL A 56 -0.23 -1.82 6.20
CA VAL A 56 -0.69 -1.26 4.92
C VAL A 56 -0.23 -2.20 3.82
N PHE A 57 -1.13 -2.75 3.04
CA PHE A 57 -0.78 -3.75 2.04
C PHE A 57 -1.39 -3.49 0.67
N ARG A 58 -0.65 -3.85 -0.37
CA ARG A 58 -1.13 -3.89 -1.75
C ARG A 58 -1.98 -5.15 -1.95
N HIS A 59 -3.04 -5.06 -2.78
CA HIS A 59 -3.80 -6.24 -3.22
C HIS A 59 -2.90 -7.31 -3.85
N GLY A 60 -3.35 -8.54 -3.91
CA GLY A 60 -2.70 -9.66 -4.57
C GLY A 60 -2.66 -9.55 -6.10
N ALA A 61 -2.02 -10.52 -6.74
CA ALA A 61 -1.88 -10.59 -8.19
C ALA A 61 -3.25 -10.58 -8.90
N ARG A 62 -3.28 -9.90 -10.04
CA ARG A 62 -4.48 -9.65 -10.85
C ARG A 62 -4.19 -9.68 -12.33
N SER A 63 -5.22 -9.77 -13.16
CA SER A 63 -5.11 -9.49 -14.59
C SER A 63 -4.69 -8.02 -14.85
N PRO A 64 -4.10 -7.70 -16.01
CA PRO A 64 -3.72 -6.33 -16.37
C PRO A 64 -4.89 -5.36 -16.35
N LEU A 65 -4.59 -4.06 -16.20
CA LEU A 65 -5.60 -3.01 -16.21
C LEU A 65 -6.01 -2.60 -17.63
N LYS A 66 -5.12 -2.83 -18.60
CA LYS A 66 -5.36 -2.61 -20.04
C LYS A 66 -4.53 -3.62 -20.84
N PRO A 67 -5.05 -4.14 -21.96
CA PRO A 67 -4.27 -4.96 -22.85
C PRO A 67 -3.22 -4.12 -23.59
N LEU A 68 -2.06 -4.71 -23.90
CA LEU A 68 -1.10 -4.11 -24.82
C LEU A 68 -1.61 -4.25 -26.26
N PRO A 69 -1.38 -3.26 -27.15
CA PRO A 69 -1.74 -3.33 -28.56
C PRO A 69 -0.71 -4.16 -29.36
N VAL A 70 -0.61 -5.43 -29.03
CA VAL A 70 0.31 -6.39 -29.68
C VAL A 70 -0.49 -7.60 -30.19
N GLU A 71 0.02 -8.26 -31.23
CA GLU A 71 -0.64 -9.46 -31.79
C GLU A 71 -0.61 -10.64 -30.80
N GLU A 72 0.55 -10.87 -30.19
CA GLU A 72 0.77 -11.93 -29.22
C GLU A 72 0.45 -11.46 -27.81
N GLN A 73 -0.81 -11.60 -27.39
CA GLN A 73 -1.26 -11.28 -26.05
C GLN A 73 -1.39 -12.54 -25.19
N ALA A 74 -1.11 -12.43 -23.88
CA ALA A 74 -1.39 -13.48 -22.93
C ALA A 74 -2.89 -13.80 -22.85
N GLU A 75 -3.22 -15.05 -22.63
CA GLU A 75 -4.61 -15.50 -22.45
C GLU A 75 -5.01 -15.48 -20.98
N TRP A 76 -5.89 -14.57 -20.65
CA TRP A 76 -6.44 -14.42 -19.30
C TRP A 76 -7.72 -15.22 -19.17
N ASN A 77 -7.56 -16.50 -18.82
CA ASN A 77 -8.66 -17.46 -18.74
C ASN A 77 -9.43 -17.32 -17.41
N PRO A 78 -10.78 -17.36 -17.41
CA PRO A 78 -11.61 -17.34 -16.20
C PRO A 78 -11.28 -18.41 -15.16
N GLN A 79 -10.62 -19.50 -15.50
CA GLN A 79 -10.11 -20.48 -14.54
C GLN A 79 -9.13 -19.86 -13.51
N LEU A 80 -8.46 -18.76 -13.86
CA LEU A 80 -7.63 -18.00 -12.92
C LEU A 80 -8.45 -17.29 -11.83
N LEU A 81 -9.76 -17.25 -11.94
CA LEU A 81 -10.68 -16.68 -10.94
C LEU A 81 -11.19 -17.71 -9.92
N GLU A 82 -10.81 -18.98 -10.05
CA GLU A 82 -11.21 -20.01 -9.09
C GLU A 82 -10.74 -19.66 -7.68
N VAL A 83 -11.71 -19.66 -6.75
CA VAL A 83 -11.44 -19.29 -5.35
C VAL A 83 -10.86 -20.49 -4.59
N PRO A 84 -9.59 -20.44 -4.17
CA PRO A 84 -9.01 -21.52 -3.37
C PRO A 84 -9.80 -21.70 -2.07
N PRO A 85 -10.19 -22.92 -1.69
CA PRO A 85 -11.08 -23.16 -0.54
C PRO A 85 -10.61 -22.54 0.77
N GLN A 86 -9.28 -22.60 1.04
CA GLN A 86 -8.67 -22.06 2.26
C GLN A 86 -8.73 -20.52 2.35
N THR A 87 -8.97 -19.82 1.24
CA THR A 87 -9.04 -18.34 1.21
C THR A 87 -10.45 -17.81 1.49
N ARG A 88 -11.43 -18.69 1.75
CA ARG A 88 -12.81 -18.29 2.05
C ARG A 88 -12.92 -17.74 3.46
N PHE A 89 -13.59 -16.61 3.60
CA PHE A 89 -13.86 -15.96 4.87
C PHE A 89 -15.07 -15.03 4.71
N ASP A 90 -16.08 -15.16 5.56
CA ASP A 90 -17.29 -14.36 5.46
C ASP A 90 -17.09 -12.97 6.04
N TYR A 91 -17.47 -11.97 5.31
CA TYR A 91 -17.38 -10.57 5.70
C TYR A 91 -18.57 -9.76 5.16
N THR A 92 -18.76 -8.59 5.75
CA THR A 92 -19.65 -7.55 5.25
C THR A 92 -18.85 -6.29 4.97
N VAL A 93 -19.36 -5.43 4.10
CA VAL A 93 -18.72 -4.15 3.77
C VAL A 93 -19.65 -3.01 4.12
N THR A 94 -19.11 -2.04 4.87
CA THR A 94 -19.83 -0.80 5.22
C THR A 94 -19.00 0.41 4.85
N ASN A 95 -19.63 1.58 4.72
CA ASN A 95 -18.90 2.83 4.75
C ASN A 95 -18.41 3.13 6.18
N LEU A 96 -17.60 4.18 6.35
CA LEU A 96 -17.04 4.54 7.65
C LEU A 96 -18.10 4.95 8.69
N ALA A 97 -19.29 5.35 8.26
CA ALA A 97 -20.42 5.71 9.13
C ALA A 97 -21.32 4.51 9.47
N GLY A 98 -20.99 3.29 8.98
CA GLY A 98 -21.80 2.08 9.18
C GLY A 98 -22.94 1.88 8.16
N GLY A 99 -23.02 2.76 7.16
CA GLY A 99 -23.98 2.64 6.06
C GLY A 99 -23.54 1.64 4.98
N PRO A 100 -24.28 1.55 3.86
CA PRO A 100 -23.99 0.61 2.79
C PRO A 100 -22.65 0.91 2.11
N LYS A 101 -22.05 -0.13 1.49
CA LYS A 101 -20.83 0.01 0.68
C LYS A 101 -21.03 1.04 -0.44
N PRO A 102 -20.14 2.04 -0.56
CA PRO A 102 -20.17 2.98 -1.69
C PRO A 102 -19.89 2.28 -3.03
N PRO A 103 -20.45 2.78 -4.14
CA PRO A 103 -20.16 2.24 -5.48
C PRO A 103 -18.68 2.41 -5.82
N SER A 104 -18.13 1.48 -6.60
CA SER A 104 -16.77 1.55 -7.11
C SER A 104 -16.75 1.98 -8.58
N PRO A 105 -16.43 3.24 -8.90
CA PRO A 105 -16.34 3.70 -10.28
C PRO A 105 -15.21 3.01 -11.05
N PHE A 106 -14.13 2.64 -10.36
CA PHE A 106 -13.01 1.92 -10.97
C PHE A 106 -13.38 0.51 -11.39
N ASP A 107 -14.14 -0.25 -10.56
CA ASP A 107 -14.61 -1.58 -10.95
C ASP A 107 -15.53 -1.51 -12.17
N SER A 108 -16.39 -0.48 -12.23
CA SER A 108 -17.27 -0.25 -13.39
C SER A 108 -16.46 0.03 -14.65
N GLN A 109 -15.41 0.85 -14.55
CA GLN A 109 -14.51 1.13 -15.66
C GLN A 109 -13.78 -0.12 -16.16
N TYR A 110 -13.23 -0.94 -15.26
CA TYR A 110 -12.46 -2.14 -15.64
C TYR A 110 -13.33 -3.23 -16.26
N ARG A 111 -14.59 -3.36 -15.85
CA ARG A 111 -15.57 -4.26 -16.47
C ARG A 111 -15.89 -3.92 -17.93
N GLY A 112 -15.59 -2.71 -18.37
CA GLY A 112 -15.68 -2.31 -19.78
C GLY A 112 -14.56 -2.88 -20.66
N THR A 113 -13.51 -3.48 -20.09
CA THR A 113 -12.37 -4.02 -20.83
C THR A 113 -12.29 -5.53 -20.65
N VAL A 114 -12.53 -6.28 -21.74
CA VAL A 114 -12.35 -7.73 -21.81
C VAL A 114 -10.96 -8.03 -22.37
N LEU A 115 -10.19 -8.84 -21.66
CA LEU A 115 -8.87 -9.30 -22.07
C LEU A 115 -8.99 -10.55 -22.94
N LYS A 116 -7.95 -10.83 -23.73
CA LYS A 116 -7.84 -12.10 -24.48
C LYS A 116 -7.97 -13.27 -23.49
N GLY A 117 -8.83 -14.24 -23.77
CA GLY A 117 -9.15 -15.36 -22.87
C GLY A 117 -10.43 -15.17 -22.06
N GLY A 118 -11.02 -13.95 -22.00
CA GLY A 118 -12.37 -13.70 -21.49
C GLY A 118 -12.46 -13.09 -20.10
N MET A 119 -11.37 -12.92 -19.35
CA MET A 119 -11.38 -12.17 -18.10
C MET A 119 -11.56 -10.67 -18.32
N PHE A 120 -12.14 -9.99 -17.35
CA PHE A 120 -12.09 -8.53 -17.30
C PHE A 120 -10.74 -8.03 -16.78
N ALA A 121 -10.43 -6.78 -17.12
CA ALA A 121 -9.26 -6.08 -16.59
C ALA A 121 -9.31 -5.96 -15.05
N GLY A 122 -8.16 -6.02 -14.42
CA GLY A 122 -7.99 -5.73 -12.99
C GLY A 122 -8.63 -6.71 -12.01
N GLN A 123 -9.00 -7.91 -12.43
CA GLN A 123 -9.59 -8.93 -11.56
C GLN A 123 -8.53 -9.67 -10.76
N LEU A 124 -8.73 -9.78 -9.44
CA LEU A 124 -7.90 -10.59 -8.55
C LEU A 124 -7.95 -12.05 -8.99
N THR A 125 -6.80 -12.70 -9.08
CA THR A 125 -6.69 -14.10 -9.49
C THR A 125 -6.49 -15.03 -8.30
N SER A 126 -6.61 -16.34 -8.55
CA SER A 126 -6.28 -17.38 -7.57
C SER A 126 -4.83 -17.31 -7.09
N VAL A 127 -3.89 -16.80 -7.93
CA VAL A 127 -2.50 -16.52 -7.54
C VAL A 127 -2.49 -15.40 -6.49
N GLY A 128 -3.16 -14.29 -6.78
CA GLY A 128 -3.27 -13.17 -5.84
C GLY A 128 -3.99 -13.55 -4.55
N MET A 129 -5.03 -14.37 -4.61
CA MET A 129 -5.72 -14.88 -3.43
C MET A 129 -4.78 -15.69 -2.53
N ARG A 130 -3.94 -16.56 -3.11
CA ARG A 130 -2.93 -17.33 -2.35
C ARG A 130 -1.83 -16.44 -1.77
N GLN A 131 -1.38 -15.40 -2.49
CA GLN A 131 -0.42 -14.44 -1.95
C GLN A 131 -0.95 -13.73 -0.71
N MET A 132 -2.22 -13.29 -0.75
CA MET A 132 -2.84 -12.62 0.38
C MET A 132 -3.11 -13.55 1.56
N PHE A 133 -3.45 -14.79 1.29
CA PHE A 133 -3.58 -15.82 2.31
C PHE A 133 -2.23 -16.07 3.02
N ALA A 134 -1.14 -16.20 2.26
CA ALA A 134 0.22 -16.37 2.81
C ALA A 134 0.66 -15.14 3.64
N LEU A 135 0.28 -13.91 3.23
CA LEU A 135 0.50 -12.72 4.06
C LEU A 135 -0.26 -12.85 5.39
N GLY A 136 -1.51 -13.31 5.36
CA GLY A 136 -2.29 -13.58 6.57
C GLY A 136 -1.64 -14.62 7.48
N GLU A 137 -1.13 -15.72 6.92
CA GLU A 137 -0.40 -16.76 7.70
C GLU A 137 0.87 -16.20 8.34
N ARG A 138 1.62 -15.34 7.63
CA ARG A 138 2.79 -14.67 8.20
C ARG A 138 2.41 -13.77 9.38
N LEU A 139 1.33 -12.98 9.26
CA LEU A 139 0.84 -12.15 10.36
C LEU A 139 0.34 -13.00 11.54
N ARG A 140 -0.32 -14.14 11.26
CA ARG A 140 -0.72 -15.10 12.28
C ARG A 140 0.49 -15.62 13.05
N LYS A 141 1.50 -16.10 12.32
CA LYS A 141 2.74 -16.58 12.93
C LYS A 141 3.34 -15.52 13.84
N ASN A 142 3.46 -14.27 13.37
CA ASN A 142 4.13 -13.19 14.12
C ASN A 142 3.32 -12.73 15.35
N TYR A 143 1.98 -12.60 15.24
CA TYR A 143 1.17 -11.88 16.25
C TYR A 143 0.16 -12.74 16.99
N VAL A 144 0.05 -14.02 16.66
CA VAL A 144 -0.78 -14.99 17.39
C VAL A 144 0.08 -16.11 17.98
N GLU A 145 1.03 -16.65 17.19
CA GLU A 145 1.80 -17.83 17.55
C GLU A 145 3.13 -17.48 18.23
N ASP A 146 3.98 -16.67 17.59
CA ASP A 146 5.30 -16.30 18.15
C ASP A 146 5.17 -15.25 19.26
N ILE A 147 4.29 -14.26 19.06
CA ILE A 147 3.94 -13.24 20.07
C ILE A 147 2.44 -13.36 20.32
N PRO A 148 1.99 -13.79 21.52
CA PRO A 148 0.56 -13.90 21.84
C PRO A 148 -0.06 -12.51 22.07
N PHE A 149 -0.09 -11.71 21.01
CA PHE A 149 -0.58 -10.34 21.01
C PHE A 149 -2.06 -10.24 20.62
N LEU A 150 -2.47 -11.01 19.60
CA LEU A 150 -3.85 -11.08 19.13
C LEU A 150 -4.54 -12.35 19.59
N SER A 151 -5.85 -12.28 19.72
CA SER A 151 -6.68 -13.49 19.87
C SER A 151 -6.55 -14.37 18.63
N PRO A 152 -6.58 -15.72 18.77
CA PRO A 152 -6.50 -16.62 17.61
C PRO A 152 -7.72 -16.55 16.69
N THR A 153 -8.81 -15.97 17.17
CA THR A 153 -10.07 -15.72 16.47
C THR A 153 -10.24 -14.23 16.17
N PHE A 154 -10.89 -13.88 15.06
CA PHE A 154 -11.18 -12.48 14.73
C PHE A 154 -12.08 -11.86 15.81
N ASN A 155 -11.57 -10.80 16.44
CA ASN A 155 -12.29 -10.02 17.43
C ASN A 155 -12.36 -8.53 17.00
N PRO A 156 -13.55 -7.97 16.72
CA PRO A 156 -13.70 -6.59 16.25
C PRO A 156 -13.28 -5.54 17.29
N ARG A 157 -13.10 -5.92 18.56
CA ARG A 157 -12.56 -5.02 19.60
C ARG A 157 -11.04 -4.88 19.50
N GLU A 158 -10.34 -5.88 18.94
CA GLU A 158 -8.89 -5.87 18.77
C GLU A 158 -8.47 -5.39 17.37
N ILE A 159 -9.34 -5.55 16.36
CA ILE A 159 -8.96 -5.44 14.95
C ILE A 159 -9.87 -4.44 14.23
N PHE A 160 -9.24 -3.54 13.50
CA PHE A 160 -9.91 -2.64 12.57
C PHE A 160 -9.44 -2.95 11.14
N VAL A 161 -10.37 -3.05 10.21
CA VAL A 161 -10.09 -3.38 8.82
C VAL A 161 -10.68 -2.31 7.91
N ARG A 162 -9.85 -1.67 7.10
CA ARG A 162 -10.25 -0.69 6.08
C ARG A 162 -9.68 -1.06 4.73
N SER A 163 -10.46 -0.90 3.70
CA SER A 163 -10.08 -1.17 2.31
C SER A 163 -10.58 -0.06 1.40
N THR A 164 -9.92 0.16 0.26
CA THR A 164 -10.60 0.83 -0.83
C THR A 164 -11.81 0.02 -1.26
N ASN A 165 -12.82 0.67 -1.84
CA ASN A 165 -14.08 0.02 -2.24
C ASN A 165 -13.97 -0.87 -3.49
N MET A 166 -12.76 -1.05 -4.04
CA MET A 166 -12.49 -1.93 -5.18
C MET A 166 -12.63 -3.41 -4.82
N HIS A 167 -13.27 -4.16 -5.69
CA HIS A 167 -13.51 -5.59 -5.48
C HIS A 167 -12.23 -6.38 -5.22
N ARG A 168 -11.16 -6.16 -6.01
CA ARG A 168 -9.88 -6.85 -5.79
C ARG A 168 -9.26 -6.60 -4.42
N ASN A 169 -9.46 -5.40 -3.84
CA ASN A 169 -8.95 -5.08 -2.51
C ASN A 169 -9.77 -5.74 -1.40
N LEU A 170 -11.09 -5.75 -1.53
CA LEU A 170 -11.99 -6.44 -0.61
C LEU A 170 -11.71 -7.95 -0.59
N GLU A 171 -11.57 -8.56 -1.77
CA GLU A 171 -11.23 -9.99 -1.90
C GLU A 171 -9.80 -10.30 -1.39
N SER A 172 -8.84 -9.41 -1.62
CA SER A 172 -7.50 -9.52 -1.04
C SER A 172 -7.54 -9.50 0.49
N THR A 173 -8.34 -8.60 1.06
CA THR A 173 -8.56 -8.50 2.51
C THR A 173 -9.21 -9.77 3.06
N ARG A 174 -10.22 -10.30 2.38
CA ARG A 174 -10.85 -11.59 2.72
C ARG A 174 -9.83 -12.72 2.82
N CYS A 175 -8.95 -12.84 1.81
CA CYS A 175 -7.92 -13.88 1.78
C CYS A 175 -6.89 -13.72 2.90
N LEU A 176 -6.48 -12.48 3.21
CA LEU A 176 -5.59 -12.18 4.32
C LEU A 176 -6.22 -12.58 5.66
N LEU A 177 -7.49 -12.21 5.89
CA LEU A 177 -8.22 -12.56 7.10
C LEU A 177 -8.39 -14.07 7.24
N ALA A 178 -8.60 -14.80 6.13
CA ALA A 178 -8.66 -16.27 6.14
C ALA A 178 -7.34 -16.89 6.60
N GLY A 179 -6.19 -16.38 6.14
CA GLY A 179 -4.87 -16.82 6.57
C GLY A 179 -4.57 -16.47 8.04
N LEU A 180 -4.94 -15.26 8.46
CA LEU A 180 -4.67 -14.77 9.82
C LEU A 180 -5.53 -15.48 10.87
N PHE A 181 -6.81 -15.75 10.60
CA PHE A 181 -7.76 -16.29 11.58
C PHE A 181 -8.24 -17.71 11.28
N GLN A 182 -7.81 -18.31 10.17
CA GLN A 182 -8.17 -19.71 9.82
C GLN A 182 -9.68 -19.94 9.88
N CYS A 183 -10.48 -19.02 9.36
CA CYS A 183 -11.96 -19.02 9.38
C CYS A 183 -12.61 -18.92 10.78
N GLN A 184 -11.85 -18.67 11.85
CA GLN A 184 -12.35 -18.50 13.21
C GLN A 184 -12.70 -17.02 13.49
N LYS A 185 -13.93 -16.77 13.93
CA LYS A 185 -14.40 -15.41 14.21
C LYS A 185 -15.38 -15.37 15.39
N GLU A 186 -15.27 -14.31 16.19
CA GLU A 186 -16.20 -13.95 17.25
C GLU A 186 -17.05 -12.77 16.79
N GLY A 187 -18.17 -13.04 16.16
CA GLY A 187 -19.09 -12.02 15.65
C GLY A 187 -18.84 -11.61 14.19
N PRO A 188 -19.51 -10.55 13.73
CA PRO A 188 -19.45 -10.11 12.33
C PRO A 188 -18.08 -9.52 11.98
N VAL A 189 -17.56 -9.90 10.82
CA VAL A 189 -16.38 -9.28 10.24
C VAL A 189 -16.83 -8.16 9.32
N VAL A 190 -16.43 -6.94 9.63
CA VAL A 190 -16.75 -5.75 8.85
C VAL A 190 -15.49 -5.19 8.23
N ILE A 191 -15.50 -5.01 6.91
CA ILE A 191 -14.48 -4.25 6.18
C ILE A 191 -15.06 -2.85 5.94
N HIS A 192 -14.39 -1.83 6.46
CA HIS A 192 -14.79 -0.44 6.27
C HIS A 192 -14.22 0.10 4.97
N THR A 193 -15.01 0.90 4.26
CA THR A 193 -14.58 1.59 3.04
C THR A 193 -15.04 3.05 3.08
N ASP A 194 -14.54 3.84 2.14
CA ASP A 194 -15.09 5.16 1.88
C ASP A 194 -15.38 5.35 0.39
N GLU A 195 -16.02 6.46 0.02
CA GLU A 195 -16.17 6.82 -1.38
C GLU A 195 -14.80 7.05 -2.02
N ALA A 196 -14.65 6.70 -3.31
CA ALA A 196 -13.37 6.83 -4.00
C ALA A 196 -12.82 8.27 -4.00
N SER A 197 -13.69 9.28 -3.89
CA SER A 197 -13.32 10.70 -3.82
C SER A 197 -12.74 11.14 -2.48
N SER A 198 -13.11 10.48 -1.38
CA SER A 198 -12.70 10.81 -0.01
C SER A 198 -11.79 9.76 0.64
N GLU A 199 -11.62 8.58 -0.02
CA GLU A 199 -10.82 7.48 0.51
C GLU A 199 -9.32 7.82 0.55
N VAL A 200 -8.78 7.96 1.76
CA VAL A 200 -7.37 8.32 1.99
C VAL A 200 -6.36 7.23 1.63
N LEU A 201 -6.84 6.00 1.38
CA LEU A 201 -6.02 4.90 0.88
C LEU A 201 -5.67 5.04 -0.60
N TYR A 202 -6.33 5.94 -1.33
CA TYR A 202 -5.84 6.40 -2.62
C TYR A 202 -4.93 7.61 -2.45
N PRO A 203 -3.92 7.81 -3.31
CA PRO A 203 -3.25 9.10 -3.41
C PRO A 203 -4.31 10.19 -3.67
N ASN A 204 -4.16 11.32 -3.03
CA ASN A 204 -5.18 12.37 -2.98
C ASN A 204 -5.38 13.15 -4.31
N TYR A 205 -5.29 12.45 -5.45
CA TYR A 205 -5.44 13.07 -6.79
C TYR A 205 -6.88 13.52 -7.09
N GLN A 206 -7.87 12.87 -6.49
CA GLN A 206 -9.27 13.19 -6.77
C GLN A 206 -9.76 14.41 -5.99
N SER A 207 -9.36 14.51 -4.72
CA SER A 207 -9.80 15.57 -3.82
C SER A 207 -8.89 16.80 -3.84
N CYS A 208 -7.64 16.67 -4.31
CA CYS A 208 -6.68 17.76 -4.39
C CYS A 208 -6.42 18.18 -5.85
N TRP A 209 -7.08 19.26 -6.28
CA TRP A 209 -6.88 19.79 -7.63
C TRP A 209 -5.43 20.19 -7.91
N SER A 210 -4.77 20.82 -6.94
CA SER A 210 -3.36 21.23 -7.06
C SER A 210 -2.43 20.04 -7.31
N LEU A 211 -2.63 18.95 -6.58
CA LEU A 211 -1.86 17.71 -6.78
C LEU A 211 -2.12 17.11 -8.16
N ARG A 212 -3.37 17.08 -8.59
CA ARG A 212 -3.76 16.53 -9.90
C ARG A 212 -3.11 17.29 -11.05
N GLU A 213 -3.12 18.62 -11.02
CA GLU A 213 -2.49 19.43 -12.06
C GLU A 213 -0.96 19.28 -12.05
N ARG A 214 -0.33 19.29 -10.88
CA ARG A 214 1.11 19.07 -10.74
C ARG A 214 1.51 17.69 -11.27
N THR A 215 0.78 16.65 -10.91
CA THR A 215 1.05 15.26 -11.36
C THR A 215 0.86 15.12 -12.87
N ARG A 216 -0.18 15.76 -13.45
CA ARG A 216 -0.43 15.76 -14.90
C ARG A 216 0.73 16.38 -15.66
N GLY A 217 1.16 17.58 -15.27
CA GLY A 217 2.29 18.27 -15.90
C GLY A 217 3.59 17.48 -15.79
N ARG A 218 3.86 16.86 -14.64
CA ARG A 218 5.04 16.04 -14.42
C ARG A 218 5.01 14.73 -15.20
N ARG A 219 3.87 14.07 -15.31
CA ARG A 219 3.75 12.87 -16.15
C ARG A 219 4.13 13.15 -17.59
N GLN A 220 3.65 14.26 -18.14
CA GLN A 220 4.04 14.70 -19.47
C GLN A 220 5.53 15.05 -19.55
N ALA A 221 6.08 15.76 -18.56
CA ALA A 221 7.49 16.08 -18.52
C ALA A 221 8.38 14.83 -18.31
N ALA A 222 7.93 13.83 -17.56
CA ALA A 222 8.64 12.58 -17.36
C ALA A 222 8.83 11.81 -18.66
N SER A 223 7.79 11.77 -19.52
CA SER A 223 7.87 11.08 -20.80
C SER A 223 8.86 11.73 -21.79
N LEU A 224 9.24 12.99 -21.55
CA LEU A 224 10.20 13.74 -22.36
C LEU A 224 11.63 13.71 -21.76
N GLN A 225 11.84 13.06 -20.62
CA GLN A 225 13.17 12.99 -20.03
C GLN A 225 14.12 12.18 -20.90
N PRO A 226 15.38 12.62 -21.11
CA PRO A 226 16.39 11.86 -21.83
C PRO A 226 16.54 10.44 -21.26
N GLY A 227 16.62 9.46 -22.13
CA GLY A 227 16.71 8.05 -21.78
C GLY A 227 15.35 7.38 -21.51
N ILE A 228 14.32 8.09 -21.04
CA ILE A 228 12.96 7.51 -20.90
C ILE A 228 12.28 7.41 -22.25
N SER A 229 12.28 8.49 -23.04
CA SER A 229 11.67 8.50 -24.37
C SER A 229 12.38 7.53 -25.32
N GLU A 230 13.70 7.57 -25.38
CA GLU A 230 14.47 6.71 -26.27
C GLU A 230 14.31 5.22 -25.92
N ASP A 231 14.28 4.88 -24.64
CA ASP A 231 14.07 3.51 -24.19
C ASP A 231 12.64 3.05 -24.47
N LEU A 232 11.64 3.94 -24.32
CA LEU A 232 10.25 3.61 -24.67
C LEU A 232 10.10 3.31 -26.17
N GLU A 233 10.70 4.12 -27.02
CA GLU A 233 10.69 3.92 -28.48
C GLU A 233 11.32 2.58 -28.86
N LYS A 234 12.51 2.25 -28.32
CA LYS A 234 13.18 0.95 -28.54
C LYS A 234 12.34 -0.25 -28.08
N VAL A 235 11.68 -0.12 -26.93
CA VAL A 235 10.82 -1.19 -26.41
C VAL A 235 9.58 -1.35 -27.31
N LYS A 236 8.94 -0.27 -27.72
CA LYS A 236 7.79 -0.27 -28.64
C LYS A 236 8.16 -0.86 -30.00
N GLU A 237 9.27 -0.42 -30.58
CA GLU A 237 9.78 -0.95 -31.85
C GLU A 237 10.03 -2.48 -31.75
N GLY A 238 10.71 -2.92 -30.68
CA GLY A 238 10.98 -4.35 -30.43
C GLY A 238 9.72 -5.19 -30.21
N MET A 239 8.58 -4.57 -29.89
CA MET A 239 7.27 -5.21 -29.69
C MET A 239 6.32 -5.01 -30.88
N GLY A 240 6.70 -4.25 -31.90
CA GLY A 240 5.84 -3.93 -33.04
C GLY A 240 4.68 -2.98 -32.69
N ILE A 241 4.83 -2.17 -31.64
CA ILE A 241 3.81 -1.19 -31.21
C ILE A 241 3.97 0.09 -32.01
N ALA A 242 2.88 0.53 -32.68
CA ALA A 242 2.88 1.74 -33.48
C ALA A 242 2.94 3.04 -32.64
N ASP A 243 3.46 4.10 -33.25
CA ASP A 243 3.37 5.43 -32.64
C ASP A 243 1.91 5.89 -32.59
N GLY A 244 1.54 6.46 -31.43
CA GLY A 244 0.16 6.92 -31.19
C GLY A 244 -0.72 6.00 -30.37
N ASP A 245 -0.33 4.75 -30.11
CA ASP A 245 -1.12 3.78 -29.31
C ASP A 245 -1.21 4.13 -27.79
N GLY A 246 -0.59 5.23 -27.37
CA GLY A 246 -0.68 5.72 -25.99
C GLY A 246 -0.06 4.79 -24.94
N VAL A 247 0.89 3.92 -25.35
CA VAL A 247 1.61 3.01 -24.47
C VAL A 247 2.71 3.77 -23.73
N ASP A 248 2.74 3.60 -22.41
CA ASP A 248 3.78 4.13 -21.54
C ASP A 248 4.40 3.02 -20.68
N PHE A 249 5.46 3.35 -19.93
CA PHE A 249 6.13 2.37 -19.06
C PHE A 249 5.24 1.81 -17.96
N PHE A 250 4.23 2.53 -17.50
CA PHE A 250 3.29 1.99 -16.51
C PHE A 250 2.41 0.89 -17.11
N MET A 251 1.94 1.09 -18.35
CA MET A 251 1.16 0.07 -19.04
C MET A 251 2.00 -1.17 -19.39
N LEU A 252 3.25 -0.97 -19.86
CA LEU A 252 4.19 -2.04 -20.11
C LEU A 252 4.51 -2.82 -18.85
N PHE A 253 4.80 -2.12 -17.75
CA PHE A 253 5.11 -2.73 -16.46
C PHE A 253 3.91 -3.49 -15.88
N ASP A 254 2.71 -2.95 -15.96
CA ASP A 254 1.49 -3.59 -15.46
C ASP A 254 1.25 -4.95 -16.13
N ASN A 255 1.37 -5.01 -17.46
CA ASN A 255 1.24 -6.26 -18.22
C ASN A 255 2.37 -7.23 -17.89
N MET A 256 3.62 -6.76 -17.93
CA MET A 256 4.80 -7.58 -17.62
C MET A 256 4.71 -8.21 -16.23
N ALA A 257 4.42 -7.42 -15.21
CA ALA A 257 4.35 -7.91 -13.83
C ALA A 257 3.18 -8.90 -13.64
N ALA A 258 2.04 -8.63 -14.30
CA ALA A 258 0.92 -9.54 -14.28
C ALA A 258 1.26 -10.86 -14.97
N GLU A 259 1.87 -10.84 -16.16
CA GLU A 259 2.27 -12.05 -16.88
C GLU A 259 3.31 -12.87 -16.12
N GLN A 260 4.34 -12.21 -15.57
CA GLN A 260 5.41 -12.88 -14.84
C GLN A 260 4.89 -13.65 -13.61
N VAL A 261 4.04 -13.02 -12.81
CA VAL A 261 3.53 -13.66 -11.58
C VAL A 261 2.59 -14.84 -11.85
N HIS A 262 1.99 -14.88 -13.05
CA HIS A 262 1.12 -15.98 -13.49
C HIS A 262 1.84 -17.03 -14.34
N GLY A 263 3.13 -16.82 -14.64
CA GLY A 263 3.87 -17.70 -15.53
C GLY A 263 3.38 -17.66 -16.98
N LEU A 264 2.66 -16.61 -17.36
CA LEU A 264 2.19 -16.39 -18.71
C LEU A 264 3.30 -15.75 -19.54
N LEU A 265 3.49 -16.23 -20.75
CA LEU A 265 4.52 -15.74 -21.66
C LEU A 265 3.86 -15.39 -22.98
N SER A 266 3.53 -14.11 -23.17
CA SER A 266 2.93 -13.67 -24.42
C SER A 266 3.99 -13.18 -25.42
N CYS A 267 4.62 -12.07 -25.12
CA CYS A 267 5.54 -11.39 -26.01
C CYS A 267 6.99 -11.58 -25.57
N PRO A 268 7.85 -12.27 -26.36
CA PRO A 268 9.27 -12.43 -26.04
C PRO A 268 10.01 -11.09 -25.86
N ALA A 269 9.60 -10.05 -26.58
CA ALA A 269 10.20 -8.72 -26.48
C ALA A 269 9.87 -8.06 -25.14
N LEU A 270 8.63 -8.19 -24.64
CA LEU A 270 8.24 -7.71 -23.31
C LEU A 270 9.14 -8.32 -22.22
N ARG A 271 9.36 -9.62 -22.28
CA ARG A 271 10.23 -10.34 -21.34
C ARG A 271 11.69 -9.90 -21.43
N ARG A 272 12.24 -9.76 -22.66
CA ARG A 272 13.64 -9.30 -22.85
C ARG A 272 13.85 -7.89 -22.30
N SER A 273 12.83 -7.04 -22.36
CA SER A 273 12.87 -5.66 -21.90
C SER A 273 12.45 -5.49 -20.44
N ALA A 274 12.16 -6.57 -19.69
CA ALA A 274 11.58 -6.53 -18.35
C ALA A 274 12.34 -5.60 -17.39
N ARG A 275 13.67 -5.71 -17.35
CA ARG A 275 14.50 -4.91 -16.46
C ARG A 275 14.40 -3.40 -16.76
N ILE A 276 14.43 -3.03 -18.05
CA ILE A 276 14.35 -1.63 -18.42
C ILE A 276 12.94 -1.08 -18.21
N ILE A 277 11.91 -1.90 -18.47
CA ILE A 277 10.51 -1.53 -18.23
C ILE A 277 10.28 -1.22 -16.75
N GLU A 278 10.72 -2.08 -15.83
CA GLU A 278 10.59 -1.84 -14.40
C GLU A 278 11.38 -0.60 -13.97
N GLN A 279 12.64 -0.48 -14.37
CA GLN A 279 13.48 0.67 -14.04
C GLN A 279 12.84 1.99 -14.50
N ARG A 280 12.36 2.05 -15.76
CA ARG A 280 11.75 3.26 -16.31
C ARG A 280 10.37 3.58 -15.72
N ALA A 281 9.60 2.56 -15.34
CA ALA A 281 8.36 2.75 -14.59
C ALA A 281 8.65 3.39 -13.21
N VAL A 282 9.67 2.90 -12.50
CA VAL A 282 10.12 3.47 -11.21
C VAL A 282 10.67 4.89 -11.40
N ASP A 283 11.56 5.12 -12.38
CA ASP A 283 12.13 6.45 -12.68
C ASP A 283 11.02 7.46 -12.96
N THR A 284 10.02 7.07 -13.76
CA THR A 284 8.86 7.90 -14.08
C THR A 284 8.03 8.23 -12.83
N ALA A 285 7.77 7.23 -12.00
CA ALA A 285 7.03 7.43 -10.75
C ALA A 285 7.78 8.33 -9.77
N LEU A 286 9.08 8.15 -9.64
CA LEU A 286 9.94 9.02 -8.83
C LEU A 286 9.94 10.45 -9.35
N TYR A 287 10.11 10.65 -10.65
CA TYR A 287 10.06 11.99 -11.26
C TYR A 287 8.73 12.69 -10.97
N MET A 288 7.62 11.93 -11.00
CA MET A 288 6.30 12.47 -10.69
C MET A 288 6.11 12.87 -9.23
N GLN A 289 6.77 12.19 -8.29
CA GLN A 289 6.50 12.30 -6.85
C GLN A 289 7.65 12.92 -6.04
N SER A 290 8.92 12.60 -6.33
CA SER A 290 10.05 12.98 -5.49
C SER A 290 10.63 14.37 -5.77
N GLY A 291 10.33 14.97 -6.92
CA GLY A 291 10.84 16.30 -7.29
C GLY A 291 10.27 17.46 -6.45
N ASP A 292 9.30 17.19 -5.55
CA ASP A 292 8.60 18.22 -4.79
C ASP A 292 7.98 17.63 -3.52
N ARG A 293 8.58 18.01 -2.39
CA ARG A 293 8.09 17.64 -1.06
C ARG A 293 6.61 17.99 -0.85
N GLU A 294 6.15 19.09 -1.40
CA GLU A 294 4.77 19.54 -1.29
C GLU A 294 3.80 18.57 -2.00
N SER A 295 4.15 18.08 -3.19
CA SER A 295 3.37 17.07 -3.89
C SER A 295 3.30 15.74 -3.13
N LEU A 296 4.41 15.31 -2.52
CA LEU A 296 4.41 14.12 -1.68
C LEU A 296 3.54 14.31 -0.42
N GLN A 297 3.60 15.49 0.21
CA GLN A 297 2.72 15.83 1.33
C GLN A 297 1.23 15.82 0.95
N MET A 298 0.89 16.37 -0.24
CA MET A 298 -0.48 16.34 -0.72
C MET A 298 -0.96 14.94 -1.05
N ALA A 299 -0.08 14.09 -1.59
CA ALA A 299 -0.42 12.73 -2.02
C ALA A 299 -0.71 11.78 -0.84
N VAL A 300 0.18 11.72 0.15
CA VAL A 300 0.15 10.73 1.22
C VAL A 300 -0.11 11.32 2.60
N GLY A 301 -0.10 12.65 2.73
CA GLY A 301 -0.29 13.35 4.02
C GLY A 301 -1.57 12.99 4.77
N PRO A 302 -2.75 12.95 4.12
CA PRO A 302 -3.99 12.53 4.77
C PRO A 302 -3.92 11.12 5.34
N PHE A 303 -3.28 10.19 4.64
CA PHE A 303 -3.10 8.82 5.10
C PHE A 303 -2.07 8.72 6.23
N LEU A 304 -0.95 9.44 6.13
CA LEU A 304 0.03 9.52 7.22
C LEU A 304 -0.59 10.09 8.50
N HIS A 305 -1.45 11.11 8.36
CA HIS A 305 -2.17 11.68 9.50
C HIS A 305 -3.09 10.65 10.18
N LEU A 306 -3.75 9.78 9.41
CA LEU A 306 -4.55 8.69 9.96
C LEU A 306 -3.67 7.69 10.72
N LEU A 307 -2.52 7.28 10.16
CA LEU A 307 -1.59 6.35 10.81
C LEU A 307 -0.99 6.94 12.08
N GLU A 308 -0.59 8.22 12.04
CA GLU A 308 -0.10 8.98 13.21
C GLU A 308 -1.18 9.09 14.28
N GLY A 309 -2.42 9.41 13.91
CA GLY A 309 -3.54 9.52 14.83
C GLY A 309 -3.77 8.24 15.63
N ASN A 310 -3.65 7.08 15.02
CA ASN A 310 -3.73 5.80 15.73
C ASN A 310 -2.59 5.64 16.74
N LEU A 311 -1.35 6.00 16.34
CA LEU A 311 -0.19 5.94 17.23
C LEU A 311 -0.38 6.89 18.44
N LEU A 312 -0.82 8.12 18.20
CA LEU A 312 -1.07 9.10 19.24
C LEU A 312 -2.16 8.66 20.22
N MET A 313 -3.25 8.07 19.72
CA MET A 313 -4.29 7.50 20.60
C MET A 313 -3.75 6.37 21.48
N ALA A 314 -2.83 5.56 20.97
CA ALA A 314 -2.27 4.44 21.73
C ALA A 314 -1.26 4.89 22.81
N VAL A 315 -0.58 6.03 22.62
CA VAL A 315 0.43 6.54 23.56
C VAL A 315 -0.16 7.53 24.59
N ASP A 316 -1.32 8.12 24.31
CA ASP A 316 -1.95 9.11 25.18
C ASP A 316 -2.57 8.43 26.41
N PRO A 317 -2.09 8.73 27.64
CA PRO A 317 -2.63 8.16 28.86
C PRO A 317 -4.07 8.61 29.16
N ALA A 318 -4.55 9.69 28.53
CA ALA A 318 -5.93 10.15 28.64
C ALA A 318 -6.91 9.35 27.78
N THR A 319 -6.41 8.56 26.83
CA THR A 319 -7.24 7.70 25.98
C THR A 319 -7.88 6.57 26.81
N PRO A 320 -9.21 6.45 26.83
CA PRO A 320 -9.87 5.39 27.60
C PRO A 320 -9.42 4.00 27.14
N PRO A 321 -9.28 3.03 28.05
CA PRO A 321 -8.96 1.65 27.70
C PRO A 321 -9.93 1.07 26.67
N GLY A 322 -9.41 0.47 25.60
CA GLY A 322 -10.21 -0.11 24.52
C GLY A 322 -10.68 0.87 23.45
N SER A 323 -10.29 2.15 23.50
CA SER A 323 -10.60 3.14 22.46
C SER A 323 -9.79 2.94 21.16
N HIS A 324 -8.64 2.28 21.23
CA HIS A 324 -7.83 1.92 20.07
C HIS A 324 -7.82 0.40 19.87
N ARG A 325 -7.48 -0.01 18.67
CA ARG A 325 -7.35 -1.43 18.32
C ARG A 325 -5.90 -1.87 18.48
N LYS A 326 -5.69 -3.17 18.65
CA LYS A 326 -4.35 -3.78 18.63
C LYS A 326 -3.80 -3.88 17.20
N LEU A 327 -4.66 -4.21 16.23
CA LEU A 327 -4.28 -4.37 14.83
C LEU A 327 -5.17 -3.50 13.92
N TYR A 328 -4.51 -2.75 13.03
CA TYR A 328 -5.15 -2.02 11.93
C TYR A 328 -4.67 -2.59 10.61
N LEU A 329 -5.60 -2.98 9.74
CA LEU A 329 -5.35 -3.50 8.41
C LEU A 329 -5.87 -2.52 7.36
N TYR A 330 -5.00 -2.08 6.45
CA TYR A 330 -5.32 -1.12 5.40
C TYR A 330 -5.01 -1.72 4.03
N ALA A 331 -6.05 -2.14 3.30
CA ALA A 331 -5.94 -2.69 1.95
C ALA A 331 -5.87 -1.57 0.92
N ALA A 332 -4.70 -1.35 0.39
CA ALA A 332 -4.35 -0.25 -0.51
C ALA A 332 -3.78 -0.75 -1.87
N HIS A 333 -3.02 0.08 -2.53
CA HIS A 333 -2.48 -0.12 -3.87
C HIS A 333 -0.98 0.17 -3.92
N ASP A 334 -0.32 -0.22 -5.02
CA ASP A 334 1.06 0.17 -5.29
C ASP A 334 1.24 1.70 -5.32
N VAL A 335 0.29 2.42 -5.93
CA VAL A 335 0.24 3.89 -5.96
C VAL A 335 0.05 4.53 -4.58
N THR A 336 -0.34 3.76 -3.56
CA THR A 336 -0.40 4.18 -2.16
C THR A 336 0.91 3.88 -1.44
N LEU A 337 1.44 2.66 -1.64
CA LEU A 337 2.67 2.22 -0.98
C LEU A 337 3.88 3.02 -1.44
N LEU A 338 3.98 3.34 -2.74
CA LEU A 338 5.14 4.04 -3.28
C LEU A 338 5.36 5.41 -2.62
N PRO A 339 4.39 6.36 -2.57
CA PRO A 339 4.56 7.61 -1.84
C PRO A 339 4.70 7.42 -0.32
N LEU A 340 4.11 6.38 0.25
CA LEU A 340 4.29 6.05 1.68
C LEU A 340 5.73 5.64 1.96
N LEU A 341 6.32 4.74 1.17
CA LEU A 341 7.72 4.32 1.28
C LEU A 341 8.69 5.49 1.11
N LEU A 342 8.41 6.39 0.15
CA LEU A 342 9.18 7.62 -0.05
C LEU A 342 9.10 8.55 1.17
N ALA A 343 7.90 8.77 1.72
CA ALA A 343 7.70 9.63 2.87
C ALA A 343 8.34 9.09 4.15
N LEU A 344 8.37 7.77 4.30
CA LEU A 344 9.05 7.09 5.41
C LEU A 344 10.58 6.97 5.22
N GLY A 345 11.10 7.31 4.01
CA GLY A 345 12.52 7.20 3.69
C GLY A 345 13.04 5.76 3.60
N ILE A 346 12.17 4.82 3.23
CA ILE A 346 12.47 3.38 3.17
C ILE A 346 12.23 2.78 1.77
N PHE A 347 12.13 3.62 0.76
CA PHE A 347 11.91 3.16 -0.61
C PHE A 347 13.19 2.53 -1.18
N ASP A 348 13.09 1.30 -1.68
CA ASP A 348 14.19 0.46 -2.18
C ASP A 348 14.46 0.61 -3.68
N HIS A 349 13.86 1.61 -4.33
CA HIS A 349 13.94 1.85 -5.78
C HIS A 349 13.39 0.69 -6.65
N LYS A 350 12.46 -0.10 -6.11
CA LYS A 350 11.71 -1.10 -6.85
C LYS A 350 10.23 -0.80 -6.80
N TRP A 351 9.50 -1.27 -7.81
CA TRP A 351 8.04 -1.16 -7.76
C TRP A 351 7.48 -2.07 -6.67
N PRO A 352 6.62 -1.58 -5.77
CA PRO A 352 6.03 -2.43 -4.73
C PRO A 352 5.31 -3.64 -5.35
N PRO A 353 5.77 -4.89 -5.13
CA PRO A 353 5.18 -6.07 -5.76
C PRO A 353 3.75 -6.33 -5.30
N PHE A 354 3.02 -7.22 -5.99
CA PHE A 354 1.72 -7.71 -5.50
C PHE A 354 1.86 -8.30 -4.10
N ALA A 355 0.90 -8.03 -3.24
CA ALA A 355 0.88 -8.41 -1.83
C ALA A 355 2.04 -7.83 -0.98
N ALA A 356 2.75 -6.81 -1.46
CA ALA A 356 3.69 -6.06 -0.62
C ALA A 356 2.97 -5.39 0.54
N ASP A 357 3.64 -5.31 1.69
CA ASP A 357 3.13 -4.66 2.89
C ASP A 357 4.17 -3.79 3.58
N VAL A 358 3.69 -2.73 4.20
CA VAL A 358 4.42 -1.92 5.18
C VAL A 358 3.79 -2.17 6.54
N THR A 359 4.56 -2.70 7.47
CA THR A 359 4.12 -2.96 8.83
C THR A 359 4.80 -1.99 9.79
N MET A 360 4.01 -1.37 10.67
CA MET A 360 4.45 -0.49 11.74
C MET A 360 4.08 -1.13 13.08
N GLU A 361 5.08 -1.45 13.89
CA GLU A 361 4.90 -1.98 15.24
C GLU A 361 5.20 -0.90 16.27
N LEU A 362 4.27 -0.64 17.17
CA LEU A 362 4.44 0.29 18.30
C LEU A 362 4.77 -0.49 19.56
N TYR A 363 5.89 -0.17 20.16
CA TYR A 363 6.38 -0.78 21.40
C TYR A 363 6.46 0.22 22.53
N ARG A 364 6.27 -0.25 23.75
CA ARG A 364 6.57 0.46 24.99
C ARG A 364 7.70 -0.26 25.71
N HIS A 365 8.74 0.46 26.09
CA HIS A 365 9.83 -0.10 26.88
C HIS A 365 9.35 -0.32 28.34
N ARG A 366 9.59 -1.52 28.87
CA ARG A 366 9.04 -1.93 30.17
C ARG A 366 9.57 -1.10 31.34
N GLU A 367 10.83 -0.70 31.30
CA GLU A 367 11.48 0.04 32.39
C GLU A 367 11.39 1.55 32.20
N SER A 368 11.86 2.08 31.05
CA SER A 368 11.88 3.54 30.80
C SER A 368 10.51 4.12 30.43
N GLN A 369 9.53 3.26 30.09
CA GLN A 369 8.20 3.63 29.64
C GLN A 369 8.19 4.44 28.33
N GLU A 370 9.31 4.53 27.65
CA GLU A 370 9.43 5.18 26.33
C GLU A 370 8.77 4.38 25.23
N TRP A 371 8.38 5.09 24.18
CA TRP A 371 7.69 4.50 23.03
C TRP A 371 8.60 4.43 21.81
N PHE A 372 8.50 3.31 21.07
CA PHE A 372 9.30 3.04 19.89
C PHE A 372 8.44 2.54 18.75
N VAL A 373 8.80 2.87 17.51
CA VAL A 373 8.19 2.33 16.30
C VAL A 373 9.22 1.56 15.51
N GLN A 374 8.89 0.32 15.18
CA GLN A 374 9.65 -0.51 14.26
C GLN A 374 8.91 -0.62 12.94
N LEU A 375 9.63 -0.44 11.83
CA LEU A 375 9.10 -0.56 10.47
C LEU A 375 9.60 -1.83 9.82
N TYR A 376 8.69 -2.45 9.05
CA TYR A 376 9.00 -3.58 8.17
C TYR A 376 8.45 -3.31 6.79
N TYR A 377 9.16 -3.71 5.78
CA TYR A 377 8.70 -3.71 4.41
C TYR A 377 8.78 -5.14 3.85
N HIS A 378 7.67 -5.64 3.33
CA HIS A 378 7.55 -7.00 2.78
C HIS A 378 8.04 -8.10 3.74
N GLY A 379 7.82 -7.90 5.04
CA GLY A 379 8.24 -8.81 6.12
C GLY A 379 9.67 -8.65 6.59
N GLU A 380 10.49 -7.85 5.89
CA GLU A 380 11.88 -7.58 6.27
C GLU A 380 11.96 -6.33 7.14
N SER A 381 12.72 -6.43 8.24
CA SER A 381 13.03 -5.27 9.07
C SER A 381 13.80 -4.24 8.23
N VAL A 382 13.29 -3.01 8.16
CA VAL A 382 13.97 -1.95 7.43
C VAL A 382 15.16 -1.49 8.26
N PRO A 383 16.40 -1.61 7.74
CA PRO A 383 17.56 -1.06 8.42
C PRO A 383 17.41 0.47 8.52
N HIS A 384 17.78 1.03 9.66
CA HIS A 384 17.74 2.47 9.88
C HIS A 384 18.71 3.14 8.91
N VAL A 385 18.18 3.79 7.89
CA VAL A 385 18.95 4.71 7.07
C VAL A 385 19.10 6.00 7.89
N VAL A 386 20.22 6.17 8.56
CA VAL A 386 20.63 7.46 9.11
C VAL A 386 21.05 8.30 7.92
N GLN A 387 20.28 9.29 7.52
CA GLN A 387 20.72 10.45 6.76
C GLN A 387 20.77 11.65 7.69
#